data_e10847ffc3ddca20d7f918f1b7e4d915
#
_entry.id   e10847ffc3ddca20d7f918f1b7e4d915
#
_cell.length_a   1.000
_cell.length_b   1.000
_cell.length_c   1.000
_cell.angle_alpha   90.00
_cell.angle_beta   90.00
_cell.angle_gamma   90.00
#
_symmetry.space_group_name_H-M   'P 1'
#
loop_
_entity.id
_entity.type
_entity.pdbx_description
1 polymer ?
#
loop_
_entity_poly.entity_id
_entity_poly.type
_entity_poly.pdbx_seq_one_letter_code
_entity_poly.pdbx_strand_id
1 'polypeptide(L)'
;MNKSGIQRFTGLWAGLMLSLLAAAPAFALDTVEPGSLTIAFSGDMPGTGYQDSKMVGYDGEILQQISGKLGLKVKPALMEWSGTIASVQARRVDVMAGTMGWTEQRSKIMALSDPIHYFKNGITQTDKTDWKTLKDLQGKKVGTITGFSFIPEMRKIPGLQVTLYDTSDAAVRDLLAGRIDAVIGDPPVMQYAISRNAQWHLHFNAFTDNDPDFPLLTGLGQVVFGFNKDNPQLLAAVNEQIQVLWKTCEMRKIGARYGLTQDVWFMPQGTDLRLSVDRPADWKLPGCQ
;
A
#
# COMPACT_ATOMS: atom_id res chain seq x y z
N MET A 1 59.53 34.80 -72.71
CA MET A 1 59.93 33.81 -71.68
C MET A 1 59.15 34.13 -70.39
N ASN A 2 58.04 33.51 -70.16
CA ASN A 2 57.25 33.73 -68.89
C ASN A 2 56.66 32.41 -68.47
N LYS A 3 57.06 31.94 -67.30
CA LYS A 3 56.57 30.70 -66.70
C LYS A 3 55.40 31.07 -65.75
N SER A 4 54.19 30.58 -66.04
CA SER A 4 53.04 30.68 -65.30
C SER A 4 53.04 29.56 -64.21
N GLY A 5 52.97 29.95 -62.92
CA GLY A 5 52.82 29.03 -61.81
C GLY A 5 51.33 28.71 -61.53
N ILE A 6 50.98 27.44 -61.49
CA ILE A 6 49.66 26.94 -61.15
C ILE A 6 49.60 26.75 -59.62
N GLN A 7 48.81 27.56 -58.93
CA GLN A 7 48.48 27.32 -57.54
C GLN A 7 47.36 26.28 -57.44
N ARG A 8 47.63 25.17 -56.74
CA ARG A 8 46.62 24.15 -56.33
C ARG A 8 45.95 24.57 -55.05
N PHE A 9 44.65 24.90 -55.14
CA PHE A 9 43.80 25.04 -53.98
C PHE A 9 43.32 23.64 -53.47
N THR A 10 43.80 23.19 -52.36
CA THR A 10 43.28 22.03 -51.67
C THR A 10 42.19 22.49 -50.71
N GLY A 11 40.94 22.33 -51.12
CA GLY A 11 39.79 22.59 -50.26
C GLY A 11 39.60 21.47 -49.22
N LEU A 12 39.72 21.82 -47.93
CA LEU A 12 39.41 20.96 -46.78
C LEU A 12 37.88 20.94 -46.59
N TRP A 13 37.25 19.84 -46.94
CA TRP A 13 35.85 19.59 -46.58
C TRP A 13 35.82 19.01 -45.19
N ALA A 14 35.52 19.83 -44.17
CA ALA A 14 35.18 19.38 -42.81
C ALA A 14 33.75 18.88 -42.83
N GLY A 15 33.59 17.53 -42.87
CA GLY A 15 32.30 16.88 -42.74
C GLY A 15 31.78 16.98 -41.30
N LEU A 16 30.75 17.79 -41.09
CA LEU A 16 30.02 17.90 -39.84
C LEU A 16 29.11 16.65 -39.70
N MET A 17 29.58 15.62 -39.01
CA MET A 17 28.74 14.49 -38.63
C MET A 17 27.79 14.96 -37.53
N LEU A 18 26.57 15.28 -37.91
CA LEU A 18 25.45 15.52 -36.98
C LEU A 18 24.98 14.16 -36.44
N SER A 19 25.46 13.77 -35.26
CA SER A 19 24.97 12.60 -34.54
C SER A 19 23.52 12.86 -34.11
N LEU A 20 22.54 12.39 -34.88
CA LEU A 20 21.18 12.25 -34.39
C LEU A 20 21.19 11.21 -33.24
N LEU A 21 21.21 11.67 -32.01
CA LEU A 21 20.76 10.84 -30.89
C LEU A 21 19.27 10.55 -31.12
N ALA A 22 18.97 9.36 -31.62
CA ALA A 22 17.62 8.83 -31.64
C ALA A 22 17.19 8.68 -30.18
N ALA A 23 16.46 9.66 -29.65
CA ALA A 23 15.73 9.49 -28.37
C ALA A 23 14.76 8.33 -28.60
N ALA A 24 15.04 7.17 -27.99
CA ALA A 24 14.07 6.09 -27.96
C ALA A 24 12.76 6.66 -27.41
N PRO A 25 11.60 6.36 -28.02
CA PRO A 25 10.32 6.80 -27.49
C PRO A 25 10.20 6.22 -26.08
N ALA A 26 10.24 7.06 -25.07
CA ALA A 26 9.82 6.67 -23.74
C ALA A 26 8.33 6.32 -23.88
N PHE A 27 8.01 5.01 -23.84
CA PHE A 27 6.63 4.58 -23.82
C PHE A 27 5.99 5.21 -22.58
N ALA A 28 5.09 6.17 -22.81
CA ALA A 28 4.32 6.77 -21.72
C ALA A 28 3.51 5.66 -21.05
N LEU A 29 3.57 5.59 -19.73
CA LEU A 29 2.75 4.64 -18.96
C LEU A 29 1.27 4.94 -19.24
N ASP A 30 0.50 3.88 -19.48
CA ASP A 30 -0.95 3.97 -19.67
C ASP A 30 -1.60 4.29 -18.32
N THR A 31 -2.04 5.54 -18.14
CA THR A 31 -2.72 6.03 -16.95
C THR A 31 -4.10 6.55 -17.32
N VAL A 32 -5.05 6.53 -16.38
CA VAL A 32 -6.42 7.03 -16.57
C VAL A 32 -6.41 8.49 -17.05
N GLU A 33 -5.49 9.28 -16.54
CA GLU A 33 -5.23 10.63 -17.00
C GLU A 33 -3.77 10.75 -17.43
N PRO A 34 -3.48 11.02 -18.71
CA PRO A 34 -2.11 11.05 -19.21
C PRO A 34 -1.19 11.96 -18.38
N GLY A 35 -0.04 11.44 -17.97
CA GLY A 35 0.95 12.16 -17.17
C GLY A 35 0.61 12.29 -15.68
N SER A 36 -0.47 11.66 -15.21
CA SER A 36 -0.88 11.65 -13.81
C SER A 36 -1.07 10.23 -13.31
N LEU A 37 -0.79 9.98 -12.02
CA LEU A 37 -1.17 8.79 -11.31
C LEU A 37 -2.37 9.12 -10.43
N THR A 38 -3.56 8.67 -10.81
CA THR A 38 -4.79 8.86 -10.03
C THR A 38 -4.88 7.80 -8.94
N ILE A 39 -4.95 8.21 -7.67
CA ILE A 39 -4.85 7.32 -6.51
C ILE A 39 -6.13 7.41 -5.68
N ALA A 40 -6.88 6.30 -5.57
CA ALA A 40 -8.01 6.18 -4.65
C ALA A 40 -7.53 5.79 -3.25
N PHE A 41 -8.06 6.43 -2.20
CA PHE A 41 -7.72 6.16 -0.81
C PHE A 41 -8.81 6.64 0.14
N SER A 42 -8.86 6.07 1.37
CA SER A 42 -9.89 6.40 2.38
C SER A 42 -9.51 7.54 3.33
N GLY A 43 -8.23 7.90 3.40
CA GLY A 43 -7.79 9.00 4.25
C GLY A 43 -7.46 8.61 5.69
N ASP A 44 -7.29 7.33 5.97
CA ASP A 44 -6.97 6.80 7.29
C ASP A 44 -5.47 6.87 7.58
N MET A 45 -5.08 7.79 8.46
CA MET A 45 -3.69 7.89 8.93
C MET A 45 -3.32 6.68 9.82
N PRO A 46 -2.08 6.20 9.81
CA PRO A 46 -0.88 6.77 9.21
C PRO A 46 -0.65 6.37 7.74
N GLY A 47 -1.47 5.50 7.17
CA GLY A 47 -1.32 5.01 5.80
C GLY A 47 -1.57 6.11 4.78
N THR A 48 -2.76 6.68 4.80
CA THR A 48 -3.18 7.73 3.89
C THR A 48 -3.85 8.88 4.63
N GLY A 49 -3.71 10.08 4.12
CA GLY A 49 -4.40 11.28 4.59
C GLY A 49 -4.52 12.30 3.47
N TYR A 50 -5.32 13.33 3.69
CA TYR A 50 -5.50 14.43 2.74
C TYR A 50 -5.31 15.76 3.45
N GLN A 51 -4.28 16.49 3.09
CA GLN A 51 -3.96 17.79 3.68
C GLN A 51 -3.45 18.74 2.60
N ASP A 52 -3.91 19.99 2.61
CA ASP A 52 -3.50 21.04 1.66
C ASP A 52 -3.55 20.58 0.19
N SER A 53 -4.64 19.92 -0.18
CA SER A 53 -4.87 19.35 -1.51
C SER A 53 -3.85 18.28 -1.93
N LYS A 54 -3.11 17.68 -0.97
CA LYS A 54 -2.13 16.63 -1.21
C LYS A 54 -2.47 15.37 -0.42
N MET A 55 -2.15 14.23 -1.00
CA MET A 55 -2.14 12.98 -0.29
C MET A 55 -0.94 12.96 0.66
N VAL A 56 -1.15 12.61 1.91
CA VAL A 56 -0.11 12.44 2.95
C VAL A 56 -0.19 11.04 3.54
N GLY A 57 0.67 10.71 4.49
CA GLY A 57 0.73 9.41 5.13
C GLY A 57 1.79 8.50 4.49
N TYR A 58 2.00 7.33 5.08
CA TYR A 58 3.04 6.38 4.68
C TYR A 58 2.89 5.95 3.21
N ASP A 59 1.72 5.42 2.84
CA ASP A 59 1.39 5.01 1.48
C ASP A 59 1.45 6.21 0.53
N GLY A 60 0.93 7.37 1.00
CA GLY A 60 0.93 8.62 0.23
C GLY A 60 2.33 9.09 -0.11
N GLU A 61 3.25 9.04 0.83
CA GLU A 61 4.63 9.46 0.61
C GLU A 61 5.38 8.49 -0.32
N ILE A 62 5.18 7.18 -0.17
CA ILE A 62 5.73 6.17 -1.08
C ILE A 62 5.24 6.44 -2.51
N LEU A 63 3.94 6.61 -2.72
CA LEU A 63 3.38 6.84 -4.04
C LEU A 63 3.81 8.20 -4.63
N GLN A 64 4.01 9.23 -3.82
CA GLN A 64 4.59 10.49 -4.29
C GLN A 64 6.03 10.31 -4.80
N GLN A 65 6.88 9.57 -4.04
CA GLN A 65 8.25 9.30 -4.46
C GLN A 65 8.28 8.46 -5.75
N ILE A 66 7.47 7.42 -5.82
CA ILE A 66 7.34 6.55 -7.01
C ILE A 66 6.86 7.37 -8.21
N SER A 67 5.78 8.14 -8.06
CA SER A 67 5.23 8.98 -9.13
C SER A 67 6.28 9.96 -9.67
N GLY A 68 7.03 10.61 -8.78
CA GLY A 68 8.11 11.52 -9.18
C GLY A 68 9.21 10.83 -10.00
N LYS A 69 9.58 9.59 -9.63
CA LYS A 69 10.55 8.78 -10.38
C LYS A 69 10.03 8.34 -11.76
N LEU A 70 8.73 8.11 -11.87
CA LEU A 70 8.06 7.74 -13.12
C LEU A 70 7.66 8.95 -13.98
N GLY A 71 7.94 10.17 -13.54
CA GLY A 71 7.56 11.40 -14.24
C GLY A 71 6.05 11.68 -14.23
N LEU A 72 5.30 11.10 -13.28
CA LEU A 72 3.86 11.26 -13.13
C LEU A 72 3.52 12.27 -12.02
N LYS A 73 2.41 13.00 -12.19
CA LYS A 73 1.85 13.84 -11.14
C LYS A 73 0.86 13.03 -10.31
N VAL A 74 0.91 13.15 -8.99
CA VAL A 74 -0.11 12.52 -8.11
C VAL A 74 -1.42 13.27 -8.22
N LYS A 75 -2.52 12.54 -8.49
CA LYS A 75 -3.89 13.02 -8.48
C LYS A 75 -4.68 12.26 -7.41
N PRO A 76 -4.89 12.84 -6.22
CA PRO A 76 -5.56 12.16 -5.14
C PRO A 76 -7.09 12.10 -5.39
N ALA A 77 -7.70 10.95 -5.09
CA ALA A 77 -9.12 10.68 -5.15
C ALA A 77 -9.60 10.10 -3.81
N LEU A 78 -9.96 10.97 -2.88
CA LEU A 78 -10.48 10.59 -1.55
C LEU A 78 -11.90 10.01 -1.69
N MET A 79 -12.13 8.82 -1.12
CA MET A 79 -13.42 8.14 -1.12
C MET A 79 -13.49 7.09 -0.01
N GLU A 80 -14.67 6.57 0.28
CA GLU A 80 -14.83 5.45 1.22
C GLU A 80 -14.09 4.20 0.75
N TRP A 81 -13.58 3.41 1.70
CA TRP A 81 -12.75 2.22 1.43
C TRP A 81 -13.37 1.25 0.40
N SER A 82 -14.66 0.92 0.55
CA SER A 82 -15.36 0.04 -0.40
C SER A 82 -15.39 0.59 -1.83
N GLY A 83 -15.41 1.91 -1.97
CA GLY A 83 -15.38 2.61 -3.26
C GLY A 83 -14.02 2.52 -3.97
N THR A 84 -12.91 2.42 -3.23
CA THR A 84 -11.56 2.35 -3.82
C THR A 84 -11.38 1.09 -4.67
N ILE A 85 -11.85 -0.06 -4.17
CA ILE A 85 -11.79 -1.35 -4.88
C ILE A 85 -12.57 -1.28 -6.19
N ALA A 86 -13.82 -0.82 -6.13
CA ALA A 86 -14.66 -0.68 -7.32
C ALA A 86 -14.07 0.30 -8.35
N SER A 87 -13.45 1.37 -7.89
CA SER A 87 -12.87 2.41 -8.75
C SER A 87 -11.66 1.89 -9.53
N VAL A 88 -10.77 1.13 -8.90
CA VAL A 88 -9.61 0.51 -9.56
C VAL A 88 -10.04 -0.55 -10.58
N GLN A 89 -11.03 -1.39 -10.22
CA GLN A 89 -11.54 -2.41 -11.13
C GLN A 89 -12.19 -1.80 -12.38
N ALA A 90 -12.91 -0.70 -12.21
CA ALA A 90 -13.57 0.02 -13.30
C ALA A 90 -12.64 0.96 -14.08
N ARG A 91 -11.31 0.97 -13.81
CA ARG A 91 -10.33 1.91 -14.39
C ARG A 91 -10.73 3.39 -14.26
N ARG A 92 -11.38 3.75 -13.15
CA ARG A 92 -11.65 5.16 -12.82
C ARG A 92 -10.47 5.82 -12.13
N VAL A 93 -9.58 5.01 -11.57
CA VAL A 93 -8.31 5.39 -10.97
C VAL A 93 -7.24 4.37 -11.36
N ASP A 94 -5.98 4.77 -11.26
CA ASP A 94 -4.83 3.93 -11.60
C ASP A 94 -4.45 2.98 -10.46
N VAL A 95 -4.49 3.50 -9.23
CA VAL A 95 -4.00 2.82 -8.02
C VAL A 95 -5.01 3.00 -6.89
N MET A 96 -5.19 1.97 -6.08
CA MET A 96 -5.77 2.12 -4.74
C MET A 96 -4.70 1.92 -3.66
N ALA A 97 -4.76 2.73 -2.61
CA ALA A 97 -3.89 2.73 -1.44
C ALA A 97 -4.71 2.86 -0.15
N GLY A 98 -4.09 2.66 0.99
CA GLY A 98 -4.72 2.77 2.31
C GLY A 98 -4.55 1.48 3.10
N THR A 99 -3.30 1.08 3.34
CA THR A 99 -2.93 -0.09 4.15
C THR A 99 -3.62 -1.39 3.72
N MET A 100 -3.85 -1.56 2.40
CA MET A 100 -4.57 -2.71 1.87
C MET A 100 -3.80 -4.02 2.07
N GLY A 101 -4.33 -4.90 2.90
CA GLY A 101 -3.80 -6.26 3.06
C GLY A 101 -3.95 -7.10 1.78
N TRP A 102 -2.88 -7.81 1.43
CA TRP A 102 -2.93 -8.82 0.37
C TRP A 102 -3.86 -9.98 0.77
N THR A 103 -4.63 -10.48 -0.18
CA THR A 103 -5.34 -11.77 -0.09
C THR A 103 -5.37 -12.45 -1.46
N GLU A 104 -5.43 -13.77 -1.47
CA GLU A 104 -5.61 -14.53 -2.69
C GLU A 104 -6.89 -14.14 -3.46
N GLN A 105 -7.98 -13.85 -2.72
CA GLN A 105 -9.22 -13.39 -3.34
C GLN A 105 -9.03 -12.03 -4.06
N ARG A 106 -8.31 -11.08 -3.47
CA ARG A 106 -8.00 -9.78 -4.09
C ARG A 106 -7.11 -9.95 -5.32
N SER A 107 -6.14 -10.88 -5.30
CA SER A 107 -5.29 -11.14 -6.47
C SER A 107 -6.06 -11.71 -7.67
N LYS A 108 -7.24 -12.33 -7.44
CA LYS A 108 -8.13 -12.81 -8.51
C LYS A 108 -8.87 -11.67 -9.22
N ILE A 109 -9.10 -10.55 -8.57
CA ILE A 109 -9.92 -9.43 -9.08
C ILE A 109 -9.13 -8.17 -9.42
N MET A 110 -7.90 -8.03 -8.95
CA MET A 110 -7.00 -6.92 -9.25
C MET A 110 -5.55 -7.38 -9.26
N ALA A 111 -4.66 -6.61 -9.88
CA ALA A 111 -3.23 -6.84 -9.82
C ALA A 111 -2.66 -6.15 -8.57
N LEU A 112 -1.81 -6.84 -7.81
CA LEU A 112 -1.31 -6.38 -6.51
C LEU A 112 0.20 -6.14 -6.55
N SER A 113 0.64 -5.01 -5.99
CA SER A 113 2.06 -4.65 -5.95
C SER A 113 2.90 -5.59 -5.08
N ASP A 114 4.20 -5.43 -5.12
CA ASP A 114 5.08 -5.93 -4.07
C ASP A 114 4.71 -5.28 -2.73
N PRO A 115 4.96 -5.95 -1.60
CA PRO A 115 4.59 -5.42 -0.29
C PRO A 115 5.38 -4.17 0.04
N ILE A 116 4.70 -3.21 0.69
CA ILE A 116 5.31 -1.98 1.20
C ILE A 116 5.62 -2.05 2.69
N HIS A 117 4.86 -2.83 3.42
CA HIS A 117 5.15 -3.26 4.80
C HIS A 117 4.34 -4.51 5.15
N TYR A 118 4.55 -5.03 6.37
CA TYR A 118 3.83 -6.17 6.93
C TYR A 118 2.96 -5.73 8.10
N PHE A 119 2.02 -6.56 8.55
CA PHE A 119 1.22 -6.30 9.75
C PHE A 119 0.70 -7.61 10.37
N LYS A 120 0.30 -7.54 11.63
CA LYS A 120 -0.46 -8.59 12.30
C LYS A 120 -1.74 -7.98 12.88
N ASN A 121 -2.89 -8.56 12.54
CA ASN A 121 -4.16 -8.08 13.08
C ASN A 121 -4.24 -8.27 14.60
N GLY A 122 -5.17 -7.57 15.24
CA GLY A 122 -5.35 -7.61 16.66
C GLY A 122 -6.61 -6.90 17.10
N ILE A 123 -6.73 -6.74 18.40
CA ILE A 123 -7.91 -6.27 19.09
C ILE A 123 -7.65 -4.89 19.68
N THR A 124 -8.39 -3.90 19.23
CA THR A 124 -8.49 -2.58 19.90
C THR A 124 -9.58 -2.65 20.93
N GLN A 125 -9.25 -2.34 22.19
CA GLN A 125 -10.11 -2.52 23.35
C GLN A 125 -9.83 -1.47 24.42
N THR A 126 -10.72 -1.39 25.43
CA THR A 126 -10.52 -0.50 26.56
C THR A 126 -9.50 -1.08 27.56
N ASP A 127 -8.90 -0.22 28.40
CA ASP A 127 -7.96 -0.63 29.46
C ASP A 127 -8.54 -1.60 30.50
N LYS A 128 -9.85 -1.90 30.42
CA LYS A 128 -10.54 -2.85 31.30
C LYS A 128 -10.38 -4.31 30.87
N THR A 129 -9.89 -4.57 29.70
CA THR A 129 -9.73 -5.92 29.12
C THR A 129 -8.30 -6.09 28.57
N ASP A 130 -7.85 -7.33 28.40
CA ASP A 130 -6.52 -7.65 27.83
C ASP A 130 -6.64 -8.86 26.89
N TRP A 131 -7.59 -8.79 25.96
CA TRP A 131 -7.87 -9.84 24.99
C TRP A 131 -6.78 -9.91 23.92
N LYS A 132 -6.39 -11.14 23.55
CA LYS A 132 -5.30 -11.40 22.59
C LYS A 132 -5.58 -12.60 21.68
N THR A 133 -6.69 -13.31 21.92
CA THR A 133 -6.99 -14.57 21.24
C THR A 133 -8.37 -14.55 20.62
N LEU A 134 -8.61 -15.43 19.63
CA LEU A 134 -9.95 -15.65 19.07
C LEU A 134 -10.95 -16.10 20.13
N LYS A 135 -10.48 -16.86 21.13
CA LYS A 135 -11.31 -17.35 22.23
C LYS A 135 -11.85 -16.19 23.08
N ASP A 136 -11.08 -15.14 23.29
CA ASP A 136 -11.49 -13.98 24.08
C ASP A 136 -12.67 -13.23 23.44
N LEU A 137 -12.84 -13.39 22.14
CA LEU A 137 -13.90 -12.73 21.36
C LEU A 137 -15.23 -13.50 21.35
N GLN A 138 -15.27 -14.73 21.86
CA GLN A 138 -16.49 -15.53 21.88
C GLN A 138 -17.60 -14.82 22.66
N GLY A 139 -18.79 -14.70 22.04
CA GLY A 139 -19.95 -14.05 22.62
C GLY A 139 -19.87 -12.52 22.72
N LYS A 140 -18.82 -11.88 22.20
CA LYS A 140 -18.63 -10.41 22.26
C LYS A 140 -19.29 -9.70 21.10
N LYS A 141 -19.46 -8.37 21.27
CA LYS A 141 -19.88 -7.43 20.21
C LYS A 141 -18.62 -6.75 19.67
N VAL A 142 -18.24 -7.04 18.43
CA VAL A 142 -17.01 -6.52 17.82
C VAL A 142 -17.32 -5.75 16.56
N GLY A 143 -16.80 -4.52 16.50
CA GLY A 143 -16.86 -3.66 15.32
C GLY A 143 -15.73 -3.94 14.34
N THR A 144 -16.00 -3.79 13.05
CA THR A 144 -15.00 -3.77 11.98
C THR A 144 -15.49 -2.93 10.81
N ILE A 145 -14.61 -2.72 9.81
CA ILE A 145 -14.91 -1.84 8.68
C ILE A 145 -15.45 -2.66 7.49
N THR A 146 -16.52 -2.16 6.87
CA THR A 146 -17.13 -2.76 5.69
C THR A 146 -16.08 -2.97 4.58
N GLY A 147 -16.05 -4.20 4.02
CA GLY A 147 -15.09 -4.57 2.96
C GLY A 147 -13.74 -5.11 3.46
N PHE A 148 -13.54 -5.25 4.77
CA PHE A 148 -12.35 -5.94 5.27
C PHE A 148 -12.40 -7.44 4.97
N SER A 149 -11.27 -7.99 4.55
CA SER A 149 -11.17 -9.36 4.01
C SER A 149 -11.39 -10.45 5.06
N PHE A 150 -11.13 -10.17 6.32
CA PHE A 150 -11.26 -11.13 7.42
C PHE A 150 -12.67 -11.20 8.04
N ILE A 151 -13.64 -10.41 7.56
CA ILE A 151 -15.03 -10.46 8.06
C ILE A 151 -15.63 -11.87 8.02
N PRO A 152 -15.45 -12.68 6.95
CA PRO A 152 -15.93 -14.05 6.93
C PRO A 152 -15.34 -14.93 8.05
N GLU A 153 -14.07 -14.70 8.42
CA GLU A 153 -13.44 -15.42 9.53
C GLU A 153 -14.01 -14.97 10.88
N MET A 154 -14.20 -13.68 11.11
CA MET A 154 -14.86 -13.18 12.32
C MET A 154 -16.21 -13.86 12.55
N ARG A 155 -16.99 -14.08 11.50
CA ARG A 155 -18.31 -14.72 11.59
C ARG A 155 -18.27 -16.21 11.96
N LYS A 156 -17.11 -16.87 11.88
CA LYS A 156 -16.91 -18.25 12.34
C LYS A 156 -16.68 -18.33 13.85
N ILE A 157 -16.32 -17.22 14.51
CA ILE A 157 -16.06 -17.21 15.96
C ILE A 157 -17.38 -17.43 16.72
N PRO A 158 -17.47 -18.43 17.61
CA PRO A 158 -18.72 -18.78 18.28
C PRO A 158 -19.34 -17.63 19.06
N GLY A 159 -20.58 -17.26 18.73
CA GLY A 159 -21.34 -16.24 19.43
C GLY A 159 -20.89 -14.80 19.18
N LEU A 160 -19.86 -14.57 18.37
CA LEU A 160 -19.41 -13.22 18.04
C LEU A 160 -20.49 -12.44 17.27
N GLN A 161 -20.81 -11.25 17.75
CA GLN A 161 -21.71 -10.31 17.08
C GLN A 161 -20.87 -9.28 16.34
N VAL A 162 -20.87 -9.34 15.01
CA VAL A 162 -20.08 -8.44 14.15
C VAL A 162 -20.92 -7.24 13.72
N THR A 163 -20.48 -6.03 14.07
CA THR A 163 -21.06 -4.77 13.60
C THR A 163 -20.14 -4.16 12.54
N LEU A 164 -20.71 -3.81 11.37
CA LEU A 164 -19.98 -3.21 10.27
C LEU A 164 -20.12 -1.69 10.28
N TYR A 165 -19.01 -0.99 10.10
CA TYR A 165 -18.93 0.46 10.03
C TYR A 165 -18.32 0.90 8.70
N ASP A 166 -18.69 2.09 8.25
CA ASP A 166 -18.12 2.67 7.02
C ASP A 166 -16.72 3.28 7.28
N THR A 167 -16.45 3.72 8.53
CA THR A 167 -15.19 4.35 8.92
C THR A 167 -14.66 3.81 10.24
N SER A 168 -13.33 3.85 10.39
CA SER A 168 -12.63 3.50 11.64
C SER A 168 -13.09 4.38 12.82
N ASP A 169 -13.29 5.67 12.57
CA ASP A 169 -13.78 6.64 13.56
C ASP A 169 -15.17 6.27 14.11
N ALA A 170 -16.08 5.80 13.26
CA ALA A 170 -17.41 5.38 13.71
C ALA A 170 -17.32 4.16 14.63
N ALA A 171 -16.48 3.17 14.29
CA ALA A 171 -16.24 1.99 15.12
C ALA A 171 -15.63 2.38 16.47
N VAL A 172 -14.62 3.25 16.49
CA VAL A 172 -13.98 3.72 17.74
C VAL A 172 -14.96 4.51 18.62
N ARG A 173 -15.80 5.38 18.04
CA ARG A 173 -16.84 6.08 18.82
C ARG A 173 -17.82 5.12 19.49
N ASP A 174 -18.19 4.04 18.83
CA ASP A 174 -19.10 3.03 19.42
C ASP A 174 -18.41 2.20 20.51
N LEU A 175 -17.11 1.92 20.37
CA LEU A 175 -16.29 1.30 21.40
C LEU A 175 -16.22 2.21 22.65
N LEU A 176 -15.90 3.47 22.48
CA LEU A 176 -15.84 4.47 23.57
C LEU A 176 -17.19 4.66 24.27
N ALA A 177 -18.27 4.55 23.53
CA ALA A 177 -19.64 4.62 24.06
C ALA A 177 -20.12 3.31 24.72
N GLY A 178 -19.32 2.23 24.68
CA GLY A 178 -19.70 0.92 25.23
C GLY A 178 -20.81 0.21 24.45
N ARG A 179 -21.08 0.57 23.20
CA ARG A 179 -22.05 -0.11 22.35
C ARG A 179 -21.51 -1.40 21.76
N ILE A 180 -20.20 -1.47 21.58
CA ILE A 180 -19.43 -2.67 21.21
C ILE A 180 -18.30 -2.89 22.23
N ASP A 181 -17.79 -4.10 22.32
CA ASP A 181 -16.78 -4.51 23.29
C ASP A 181 -15.35 -4.31 22.78
N ALA A 182 -15.14 -4.38 21.46
CA ALA A 182 -13.85 -4.23 20.82
C ALA A 182 -14.00 -3.82 19.35
N VAL A 183 -12.87 -3.40 18.76
CA VAL A 183 -12.73 -3.17 17.30
C VAL A 183 -11.59 -4.04 16.77
N ILE A 184 -11.83 -4.76 15.66
CA ILE A 184 -10.78 -5.30 14.82
C ILE A 184 -10.72 -4.41 13.59
N GLY A 185 -9.75 -3.49 13.59
CA GLY A 185 -9.50 -2.53 12.53
C GLY A 185 -8.12 -2.75 11.91
N ASP A 186 -7.73 -1.84 11.04
CA ASP A 186 -6.37 -1.81 10.48
C ASP A 186 -5.35 -1.50 11.59
N PRO A 187 -4.35 -2.36 11.84
CA PRO A 187 -3.43 -2.20 12.97
C PRO A 187 -2.66 -0.88 13.00
N PRO A 188 -2.05 -0.39 11.90
CA PRO A 188 -1.41 0.92 11.89
C PRO A 188 -2.39 2.05 12.21
N VAL A 189 -3.59 2.01 11.63
CA VAL A 189 -4.63 3.04 11.85
C VAL A 189 -5.07 3.06 13.31
N MET A 190 -5.35 1.90 13.90
CA MET A 190 -5.76 1.80 15.30
C MET A 190 -4.67 2.28 16.25
N GLN A 191 -3.42 1.83 16.07
CA GLN A 191 -2.30 2.24 16.92
C GLN A 191 -2.00 3.74 16.78
N TYR A 192 -2.08 4.29 15.58
CA TYR A 192 -1.91 5.73 15.35
C TYR A 192 -3.01 6.53 16.05
N ALA A 193 -4.28 6.14 15.89
CA ALA A 193 -5.41 6.81 16.54
C ALA A 193 -5.27 6.80 18.07
N ILE A 194 -4.91 5.66 18.66
CA ILE A 194 -4.65 5.52 20.09
C ILE A 194 -3.51 6.43 20.55
N SER A 195 -2.39 6.45 19.82
CA SER A 195 -1.21 7.26 20.19
C SER A 195 -1.49 8.76 20.19
N ARG A 196 -2.46 9.22 19.40
CA ARG A 196 -2.88 10.62 19.30
C ARG A 196 -3.97 11.00 20.31
N ASN A 197 -4.58 10.01 20.97
CA ASN A 197 -5.75 10.18 21.82
C ASN A 197 -5.62 9.39 23.14
N ALA A 198 -4.57 9.63 23.91
CA ALA A 198 -4.31 8.92 25.17
C ALA A 198 -5.49 8.96 26.16
N GLN A 199 -6.33 10.02 26.10
CA GLN A 199 -7.54 10.18 26.92
C GLN A 199 -8.64 9.16 26.60
N TRP A 200 -8.53 8.39 25.51
CA TRP A 200 -9.50 7.35 25.17
C TRP A 200 -9.39 6.12 26.06
N HIS A 201 -8.24 5.92 26.73
CA HIS A 201 -7.99 4.73 27.52
C HIS A 201 -8.23 3.43 26.71
N LEU A 202 -7.75 3.42 25.50
CA LEU A 202 -7.74 2.29 24.58
C LEU A 202 -6.32 1.77 24.38
N HIS A 203 -6.23 0.48 24.13
CA HIS A 203 -4.98 -0.15 23.70
C HIS A 203 -5.23 -1.16 22.57
N PHE A 204 -4.16 -1.54 21.89
CA PHE A 204 -4.15 -2.53 20.82
C PHE A 204 -3.27 -3.71 21.22
N ASN A 205 -3.82 -4.91 21.14
CA ASN A 205 -3.09 -6.15 21.26
C ASN A 205 -3.14 -6.92 19.94
N ALA A 206 -1.96 -7.26 19.37
CA ALA A 206 -1.91 -8.19 18.26
C ALA A 206 -2.39 -9.59 18.71
N PHE A 207 -3.04 -10.32 17.81
CA PHE A 207 -3.41 -11.71 18.08
C PHE A 207 -2.17 -12.54 18.41
N THR A 208 -2.23 -13.33 19.48
CA THR A 208 -1.20 -14.32 19.82
C THR A 208 -1.42 -15.65 19.10
N ASP A 209 -2.64 -15.90 18.64
CA ASP A 209 -2.98 -17.06 17.82
C ASP A 209 -2.23 -17.03 16.47
N ASN A 210 -2.02 -18.23 15.93
CA ASN A 210 -1.62 -18.45 14.53
C ASN A 210 -2.43 -19.66 14.03
N ASP A 211 -3.73 -19.42 13.85
CA ASP A 211 -4.71 -20.48 13.53
C ASP A 211 -4.91 -20.59 12.03
N PRO A 212 -4.62 -21.75 11.41
CA PRO A 212 -4.74 -21.93 9.96
C PRO A 212 -6.19 -21.83 9.45
N ASP A 213 -7.20 -21.97 10.30
CA ASP A 213 -8.61 -21.76 9.95
C ASP A 213 -9.01 -20.28 9.94
N PHE A 214 -8.13 -19.41 10.48
CA PHE A 214 -8.28 -17.96 10.56
C PHE A 214 -7.04 -17.21 10.03
N PRO A 215 -6.55 -17.54 8.83
CA PRO A 215 -5.27 -17.02 8.34
C PRO A 215 -5.25 -15.50 8.12
N LEU A 216 -6.40 -14.90 7.82
CA LEU A 216 -6.49 -13.44 7.64
C LEU A 216 -6.57 -12.68 8.95
N LEU A 217 -7.13 -13.29 10.01
CA LEU A 217 -7.19 -12.70 11.35
C LEU A 217 -5.89 -12.88 12.12
N THR A 218 -5.30 -14.07 12.08
CA THR A 218 -4.21 -14.45 13.00
C THR A 218 -2.85 -14.54 12.32
N GLY A 219 -2.83 -14.59 10.97
CA GLY A 219 -1.61 -14.65 10.19
C GLY A 219 -0.89 -13.30 10.05
N LEU A 220 0.30 -13.33 9.47
CA LEU A 220 1.04 -12.13 9.08
C LEU A 220 0.53 -11.64 7.72
N GLY A 221 0.08 -10.39 7.67
CA GLY A 221 -0.39 -9.76 6.45
C GLY A 221 0.70 -8.97 5.73
N GLN A 222 0.51 -8.76 4.43
CA GLN A 222 1.34 -7.90 3.58
C GLN A 222 0.49 -6.74 3.09
N VAL A 223 0.96 -5.50 3.27
CA VAL A 223 0.30 -4.33 2.70
C VAL A 223 0.81 -4.08 1.29
N VAL A 224 -0.12 -3.88 0.38
CA VAL A 224 0.12 -3.75 -1.06
C VAL A 224 -0.75 -2.64 -1.67
N PHE A 225 -0.35 -2.14 -2.83
CA PHE A 225 -1.21 -1.31 -3.67
C PHE A 225 -2.01 -2.18 -4.64
N GLY A 226 -3.21 -1.73 -4.99
CA GLY A 226 -4.06 -2.40 -5.97
C GLY A 226 -4.10 -1.66 -7.31
N PHE A 227 -4.07 -2.42 -8.41
CA PHE A 227 -4.10 -1.93 -9.78
C PHE A 227 -5.14 -2.68 -10.59
N ASN A 228 -5.61 -2.08 -11.69
CA ASN A 228 -6.37 -2.81 -12.67
C ASN A 228 -5.51 -3.90 -13.35
N LYS A 229 -6.07 -5.09 -13.56
CA LYS A 229 -5.36 -6.23 -14.17
C LYS A 229 -4.91 -5.97 -15.61
N ASP A 230 -5.61 -5.11 -16.32
CA ASP A 230 -5.33 -4.80 -17.72
C ASP A 230 -4.18 -3.80 -17.88
N ASN A 231 -3.53 -3.40 -16.77
CA ASN A 231 -2.38 -2.48 -16.80
C ASN A 231 -1.12 -3.09 -16.13
N PRO A 232 -0.59 -4.20 -16.65
CA PRO A 232 0.59 -4.85 -16.06
C PRO A 232 1.85 -4.00 -16.17
N GLN A 233 1.93 -3.08 -17.14
CA GLN A 233 3.10 -2.21 -17.34
C GLN A 233 3.24 -1.18 -16.20
N LEU A 234 2.14 -0.55 -15.78
CA LEU A 234 2.14 0.36 -14.65
C LEU A 234 2.51 -0.37 -13.36
N LEU A 235 1.92 -1.56 -13.11
CA LEU A 235 2.28 -2.39 -11.97
C LEU A 235 3.77 -2.73 -11.94
N ALA A 236 4.34 -3.15 -13.09
CA ALA A 236 5.76 -3.50 -13.18
C ALA A 236 6.66 -2.29 -12.86
N ALA A 237 6.34 -1.11 -13.41
CA ALA A 237 7.07 0.13 -13.16
C ALA A 237 7.00 0.53 -11.66
N VAL A 238 5.84 0.39 -11.03
CA VAL A 238 5.68 0.67 -9.58
C VAL A 238 6.44 -0.34 -8.74
N ASN A 239 6.39 -1.64 -9.07
CA ASN A 239 7.13 -2.68 -8.34
C ASN A 239 8.64 -2.47 -8.40
N GLU A 240 9.19 -2.07 -9.56
CA GLU A 240 10.59 -1.72 -9.67
C GLU A 240 10.99 -0.63 -8.67
N GLN A 241 10.18 0.43 -8.55
CA GLN A 241 10.43 1.50 -7.59
C GLN A 241 10.25 1.03 -6.12
N ILE A 242 9.26 0.20 -5.83
CA ILE A 242 9.09 -0.43 -4.50
C ILE A 242 10.37 -1.19 -4.12
N GLN A 243 10.92 -2.00 -5.02
CA GLN A 243 12.15 -2.76 -4.77
C GLN A 243 13.37 -1.84 -4.53
N VAL A 244 13.45 -0.70 -5.24
CA VAL A 244 14.48 0.32 -4.98
C VAL A 244 14.33 0.89 -3.56
N LEU A 245 13.10 1.25 -3.14
CA LEU A 245 12.85 1.79 -1.80
C LEU A 245 13.19 0.78 -0.69
N TRP A 246 12.96 -0.52 -0.92
CA TRP A 246 13.40 -1.56 0.00
C TRP A 246 14.92 -1.66 0.08
N LYS A 247 15.61 -1.79 -1.05
CA LYS A 247 17.08 -1.90 -1.13
C LYS A 247 17.81 -0.73 -0.46
N THR A 248 17.25 0.48 -0.57
CA THR A 248 17.83 1.71 -0.01
C THR A 248 17.41 2.00 1.43
N CYS A 249 16.70 1.08 2.09
CA CYS A 249 16.11 1.26 3.43
C CYS A 249 15.11 2.43 3.53
N GLU A 250 14.67 2.98 2.40
CA GLU A 250 13.77 4.15 2.40
C GLU A 250 12.39 3.80 2.95
N MET A 251 11.90 2.55 2.73
CA MET A 251 10.64 2.08 3.35
C MET A 251 10.66 2.25 4.88
N ARG A 252 11.75 1.86 5.56
CA ARG A 252 11.88 2.05 7.02
C ARG A 252 11.96 3.51 7.43
N LYS A 253 12.68 4.34 6.67
CA LYS A 253 12.82 5.78 6.96
C LYS A 253 11.48 6.50 6.82
N ILE A 254 10.71 6.19 5.77
CA ILE A 254 9.36 6.71 5.61
C ILE A 254 8.49 6.23 6.78
N GLY A 255 8.47 4.92 7.05
CA GLY A 255 7.67 4.33 8.12
C GLY A 255 7.91 4.96 9.49
N ALA A 256 9.16 5.23 9.83
CA ALA A 256 9.53 5.85 11.12
C ALA A 256 8.86 7.23 11.31
N ARG A 257 8.65 8.00 10.24
CA ARG A 257 7.95 9.30 10.31
C ARG A 257 6.47 9.16 10.68
N TYR A 258 5.91 7.99 10.42
CA TYR A 258 4.50 7.67 10.66
C TYR A 258 4.29 6.67 11.81
N GLY A 259 5.33 6.43 12.64
CA GLY A 259 5.22 5.56 13.81
C GLY A 259 5.43 4.07 13.53
N LEU A 260 5.72 3.67 12.30
CA LEU A 260 6.06 2.29 11.94
C LEU A 260 7.55 2.04 12.27
N THR A 261 7.88 1.88 13.54
CA THR A 261 9.28 1.76 14.02
C THR A 261 9.70 0.35 14.37
N GLN A 262 8.75 -0.57 14.57
CA GLN A 262 9.03 -1.94 14.98
C GLN A 262 9.46 -2.80 13.78
N ASP A 263 10.33 -3.76 14.01
CA ASP A 263 10.83 -4.66 12.96
C ASP A 263 9.73 -5.46 12.27
N VAL A 264 8.64 -5.80 12.97
CA VAL A 264 7.51 -6.54 12.40
C VAL A 264 6.92 -5.87 11.14
N TRP A 265 7.02 -4.55 11.03
CA TRP A 265 6.53 -3.82 9.87
C TRP A 265 7.41 -4.00 8.61
N PHE A 266 8.67 -4.39 8.78
CA PHE A 266 9.66 -4.40 7.69
C PHE A 266 10.41 -5.72 7.54
N MET A 267 10.02 -6.75 8.26
CA MET A 267 10.64 -8.08 8.17
C MET A 267 9.56 -9.14 7.92
N PRO A 268 9.61 -9.85 6.78
CA PRO A 268 8.73 -10.98 6.56
C PRO A 268 9.05 -12.07 7.59
N GLN A 269 8.02 -12.52 8.30
CA GLN A 269 8.13 -13.64 9.24
C GLN A 269 7.28 -14.80 8.72
N GLY A 270 7.90 -15.97 8.57
CA GLY A 270 7.20 -17.17 8.13
C GLY A 270 7.10 -17.33 6.61
N THR A 271 6.16 -18.16 6.17
CA THR A 271 5.95 -18.48 4.75
C THR A 271 5.24 -17.33 4.06
N ASP A 272 5.77 -16.89 2.92
CA ASP A 272 5.08 -15.93 2.08
C ASP A 272 3.94 -16.62 1.32
N LEU A 273 2.70 -16.26 1.67
CA LEU A 273 1.48 -16.84 1.10
C LEU A 273 1.26 -16.51 -0.38
N ARG A 274 2.05 -15.61 -0.95
CA ARG A 274 1.95 -15.19 -2.36
C ARG A 274 2.71 -16.10 -3.31
N LEU A 275 3.68 -16.86 -2.79
CA LEU A 275 4.49 -17.75 -3.63
C LEU A 275 3.63 -18.80 -4.33
N SER A 276 3.80 -18.92 -5.65
CA SER A 276 2.98 -19.77 -6.54
C SER A 276 1.50 -19.36 -6.64
N VAL A 277 1.09 -18.22 -6.08
CA VAL A 277 -0.25 -17.65 -6.23
C VAL A 277 -0.22 -16.46 -7.21
N ASP A 278 0.42 -15.36 -6.81
CA ASP A 278 0.60 -14.16 -7.65
C ASP A 278 2.06 -13.71 -7.72
N ARG A 279 2.97 -14.54 -7.20
CA ARG A 279 4.43 -14.40 -7.31
C ARG A 279 5.07 -15.74 -7.68
N PRO A 280 6.21 -15.74 -8.41
CA PRO A 280 7.00 -16.94 -8.65
C PRO A 280 7.39 -17.64 -7.33
N ALA A 281 7.58 -18.96 -7.37
CA ALA A 281 7.93 -19.74 -6.18
C ALA A 281 9.26 -19.34 -5.53
N ASP A 282 10.17 -18.74 -6.29
CA ASP A 282 11.48 -18.26 -5.88
C ASP A 282 11.55 -16.76 -5.65
N TRP A 283 10.41 -16.07 -5.77
CA TRP A 283 10.36 -14.62 -5.58
C TRP A 283 10.78 -14.23 -4.16
N LYS A 284 11.58 -13.17 -4.07
CA LYS A 284 12.03 -12.60 -2.80
C LYS A 284 12.02 -11.09 -2.87
N LEU A 285 11.52 -10.46 -1.83
CA LEU A 285 11.66 -9.02 -1.67
C LEU A 285 13.11 -8.71 -1.31
N PRO A 286 13.74 -7.71 -1.96
CA PRO A 286 15.09 -7.30 -1.59
C PRO A 286 15.10 -6.74 -0.16
N GLY A 287 16.10 -7.18 0.63
CA GLY A 287 16.33 -6.60 1.96
C GLY A 287 16.98 -5.22 1.89
N CYS A 288 16.91 -4.51 2.98
CA CYS A 288 17.62 -3.26 3.23
C CYS A 288 19.14 -3.54 3.25
N GLN A 289 19.94 -2.85 2.42
CA GLN A 289 21.40 -2.95 2.27
C GLN A 289 22.09 -1.69 2.80
#